data_11894cab53a0a95c04c33d98f016160f
#
_entry.id   11894cab53a0a95c04c33d98f016160f
#
_cell.length_a   1.000
_cell.length_b   1.000
_cell.length_c   1.000
_cell.angle_alpha   90.00
_cell.angle_beta   90.00
_cell.angle_gamma   90.00
#
_symmetry.space_group_name_H-M   'P 1'
#
loop_
_entity.id
_entity.type
_entity.pdbx_description
1 polymer ?
#
loop_
_entity_poly.entity_id
_entity_poly.type
_entity_poly.pdbx_seq_one_letter_code
_entity_poly.pdbx_strand_id
1 'polypeptide(L)'
;MKDDQLRSLWGQRIRVSGTFAGPGSIGLLFEDIADYETGYLLRDHCWISKDEFKYRMRIGDRMSFDARVSSYEAKWGEVRRLKFSLNGCNNFSRECRGIDVVSWNLNKKLKTAA
;
A
#
# COMPACT_ATOMS: atom_id res chain seq x y z
N MET A 1 -4.87 -14.79 3.78
CA MET A 1 -4.09 -14.79 2.61
C MET A 1 -3.17 -13.59 2.51
N LYS A 2 -3.65 -12.46 2.30
CA LYS A 2 -2.79 -11.32 1.95
C LYS A 2 -2.01 -10.78 3.14
N ASP A 3 -2.54 -10.96 4.33
CA ASP A 3 -1.84 -10.53 5.54
C ASP A 3 -0.49 -11.23 5.72
N ASP A 4 -0.36 -12.43 5.19
CA ASP A 4 0.88 -13.18 5.33
C ASP A 4 2.05 -12.50 4.62
N GLN A 5 1.79 -11.77 3.54
CA GLN A 5 2.83 -11.08 2.82
C GLN A 5 3.44 -9.95 3.66
N LEU A 6 2.60 -9.18 4.34
CA LEU A 6 3.07 -8.15 5.25
C LEU A 6 3.66 -8.75 6.52
N ARG A 7 3.11 -9.85 7.00
CA ARG A 7 3.63 -10.52 8.20
C ARG A 7 5.11 -10.87 8.05
N SER A 8 5.50 -11.39 6.89
CA SER A 8 6.89 -11.76 6.65
C SER A 8 7.84 -10.56 6.62
N LEU A 9 7.30 -9.36 6.44
CA LEU A 9 8.06 -8.12 6.37
C LEU A 9 7.93 -7.28 7.66
N TRP A 10 7.33 -7.83 8.68
CA TRP A 10 7.05 -7.12 9.93
C TRP A 10 8.31 -6.46 10.50
N GLY A 11 8.18 -5.18 10.81
CA GLY A 11 9.28 -4.39 11.35
C GLY A 11 10.23 -3.82 10.30
N GLN A 12 10.10 -4.24 9.06
CA GLN A 12 10.98 -3.75 8.00
C GLN A 12 10.45 -2.46 7.39
N ARG A 13 11.37 -1.65 6.92
CA ARG A 13 11.05 -0.50 6.11
C ARG A 13 11.26 -0.87 4.64
N ILE A 14 10.21 -0.74 3.86
CA ILE A 14 10.20 -1.19 2.47
C ILE A 14 9.69 -0.08 1.57
N ARG A 15 10.01 -0.19 0.27
CA ARG A 15 9.40 0.68 -0.72
C ARG A 15 8.31 -0.07 -1.45
N VAL A 16 7.15 0.57 -1.53
CA VAL A 16 5.96 -0.03 -2.15
C VAL A 16 5.39 0.91 -3.21
N SER A 17 4.53 0.38 -4.03
CA SER A 17 3.68 1.18 -4.91
C SER A 17 2.23 0.83 -4.66
N GLY A 18 1.35 1.78 -4.93
CA GLY A 18 -0.08 1.58 -4.79
C GLY A 18 -0.85 2.58 -5.63
N THR A 19 -2.06 2.22 -6.00
CA THR A 19 -2.94 3.10 -6.77
C THR A 19 -3.85 3.85 -5.82
N PHE A 20 -3.84 5.19 -5.92
CA PHE A 20 -4.68 6.02 -5.06
C PHE A 20 -6.15 5.84 -5.44
N ALA A 21 -6.97 5.42 -4.49
CA ALA A 21 -8.39 5.16 -4.70
C ALA A 21 -9.30 6.24 -4.09
N GLY A 22 -8.72 7.18 -3.37
CA GLY A 22 -9.46 8.33 -2.85
C GLY A 22 -9.35 8.49 -1.34
N PRO A 23 -9.77 9.65 -0.84
CA PRO A 23 -9.82 9.88 0.60
C PRO A 23 -11.06 9.23 1.20
N GLY A 24 -10.95 8.87 2.47
CA GLY A 24 -12.05 8.34 3.26
C GLY A 24 -12.01 8.90 4.67
N SER A 25 -12.91 8.42 5.51
CA SER A 25 -13.01 8.91 6.90
C SER A 25 -11.80 8.54 7.74
N ILE A 26 -11.15 7.43 7.43
CA ILE A 26 -10.02 6.94 8.22
C ILE A 26 -8.66 7.21 7.58
N GLY A 27 -8.63 7.79 6.39
CA GLY A 27 -7.36 8.09 5.73
C GLY A 27 -7.47 8.11 4.22
N LEU A 28 -6.34 7.87 3.58
CA LEU A 28 -6.24 7.76 2.12
C LEU A 28 -6.17 6.29 1.75
N LEU A 29 -7.03 5.87 0.83
CA LEU A 29 -7.08 4.48 0.38
C LEU A 29 -6.14 4.28 -0.81
N PHE A 30 -5.30 3.28 -0.71
CA PHE A 30 -4.48 2.81 -1.81
C PHE A 30 -4.81 1.36 -2.11
N GLU A 31 -4.85 1.02 -3.38
CA GLU A 31 -5.15 -0.33 -3.86
C GLU A 31 -3.95 -0.94 -4.56
N ASP A 32 -3.97 -2.27 -4.68
CA ASP A 32 -2.92 -3.04 -5.36
C ASP A 32 -1.53 -2.68 -4.85
N ILE A 33 -1.34 -2.80 -3.55
CA ILE A 33 -0.07 -2.52 -2.91
C ILE A 33 0.94 -3.60 -3.31
N ALA A 34 2.03 -3.17 -3.93
CA ALA A 34 3.07 -4.07 -4.43
C ALA A 34 4.44 -3.65 -3.94
N ASP A 35 5.32 -4.64 -3.77
CA ASP A 35 6.73 -4.37 -3.52
C ASP A 35 7.32 -3.65 -4.74
N TYR A 36 8.02 -2.55 -4.50
CA TYR A 36 8.49 -1.70 -5.59
C TYR A 36 9.55 -2.40 -6.47
N GLU A 37 10.40 -3.18 -5.86
CA GLU A 37 11.50 -3.82 -6.57
C GLU A 37 11.06 -5.09 -7.29
N THR A 38 10.25 -5.93 -6.64
CA THR A 38 9.87 -7.23 -7.19
C THR A 38 8.57 -7.20 -7.98
N GLY A 39 7.70 -6.23 -7.69
CA GLY A 39 6.37 -6.16 -8.28
C GLY A 39 5.36 -7.12 -7.66
N TYR A 40 5.74 -7.88 -6.63
CA TYR A 40 4.80 -8.77 -5.96
C TYR A 40 3.75 -8.00 -5.20
N LEU A 41 2.49 -8.39 -5.38
CA LEU A 41 1.38 -7.82 -4.64
C LEU A 41 1.47 -8.26 -3.19
N LEU A 42 1.46 -7.27 -2.29
CA LEU A 42 1.56 -7.49 -0.85
C LEU A 42 0.19 -7.43 -0.19
N ARG A 43 -0.70 -6.61 -0.73
CA ARG A 43 -2.02 -6.40 -0.17
C ARG A 43 -2.96 -5.81 -1.20
N ASP A 44 -4.26 -6.14 -1.07
CA ASP A 44 -5.28 -5.62 -1.99
C ASP A 44 -5.52 -4.13 -1.79
N HIS A 45 -5.51 -3.68 -0.54
CA HIS A 45 -5.71 -2.27 -0.21
C HIS A 45 -5.10 -1.95 1.16
N CYS A 46 -4.83 -0.68 1.36
CA CYS A 46 -4.27 -0.20 2.62
C CYS A 46 -4.73 1.24 2.86
N TRP A 47 -5.04 1.56 4.12
CA TRP A 47 -5.36 2.92 4.53
C TRP A 47 -4.11 3.58 5.07
N ILE A 48 -3.79 4.76 4.54
CA ILE A 48 -2.62 5.54 4.94
C ILE A 48 -3.11 6.83 5.60
N SER A 49 -2.47 7.25 6.68
CA SER A 49 -2.85 8.48 7.37
C SER A 49 -2.77 9.69 6.43
N LYS A 50 -3.79 10.54 6.47
CA LYS A 50 -3.80 11.77 5.69
C LYS A 50 -2.63 12.69 6.01
N ASP A 51 -2.17 12.66 7.25
CA ASP A 51 -1.10 13.54 7.71
C ASP A 51 0.26 13.18 7.11
N GLU A 52 0.42 11.94 6.66
CA GLU A 52 1.66 11.48 6.05
C GLU A 52 1.81 11.95 4.61
N PHE A 53 0.69 12.28 3.94
CA PHE A 53 0.71 12.66 2.54
C PHE A 53 0.53 14.15 2.34
N LYS A 54 1.52 14.76 1.73
CA LYS A 54 1.49 16.19 1.36
C LYS A 54 1.51 16.39 -0.15
N TYR A 55 1.31 15.33 -0.88
CA TYR A 55 1.28 15.35 -2.34
C TYR A 55 -0.12 15.53 -2.85
N ARG A 56 -0.24 16.25 -3.96
CA ARG A 56 -1.49 16.27 -4.70
C ARG A 56 -1.59 15.02 -5.56
N MET A 57 -2.62 14.24 -5.29
CA MET A 57 -2.89 13.01 -6.01
C MET A 57 -4.29 13.08 -6.62
N ARG A 58 -4.44 12.41 -7.75
CA ARG A 58 -5.75 12.18 -8.35
C ARG A 58 -6.09 10.71 -8.22
N ILE A 59 -7.36 10.41 -8.04
CA ILE A 59 -7.83 9.03 -8.00
C ILE A 59 -7.36 8.33 -9.26
N GLY A 60 -6.73 7.16 -9.08
CA GLY A 60 -6.16 6.39 -10.16
C GLY A 60 -4.64 6.55 -10.33
N ASP A 61 -4.05 7.58 -9.73
CA ASP A 61 -2.59 7.77 -9.83
C ASP A 61 -1.85 6.63 -9.14
N ARG A 62 -0.80 6.13 -9.79
CA ARG A 62 0.09 5.14 -9.17
C ARG A 62 1.22 5.87 -8.46
N MET A 63 1.34 5.61 -7.17
CA MET A 63 2.34 6.26 -6.31
C MET A 63 3.30 5.22 -5.77
N SER A 64 4.53 5.64 -5.51
CA SER A 64 5.47 4.83 -4.74
C SER A 64 5.91 5.61 -3.52
N PHE A 65 6.24 4.90 -2.47
CA PHE A 65 6.65 5.51 -1.20
C PHE A 65 7.33 4.48 -0.31
N ASP A 66 8.10 4.98 0.65
CA ASP A 66 8.69 4.15 1.69
C ASP A 66 7.71 4.03 2.85
N ALA A 67 7.64 2.86 3.44
CA ALA A 67 6.77 2.62 4.58
C ALA A 67 7.37 1.56 5.49
N ARG A 68 7.00 1.63 6.77
CA ARG A 68 7.34 0.60 7.73
C ARG A 68 6.15 -0.35 7.87
N VAL A 69 6.43 -1.64 7.81
CA VAL A 69 5.42 -2.66 8.08
C VAL A 69 5.28 -2.77 9.60
N SER A 70 4.10 -2.48 10.10
CA SER A 70 3.80 -2.53 11.52
C SER A 70 2.57 -3.38 11.79
N SER A 71 2.37 -3.74 13.04
CA SER A 71 1.23 -4.52 13.47
C SER A 71 0.30 -3.69 14.31
N TYR A 72 -0.96 -4.07 14.30
CA TYR A 72 -1.95 -3.55 15.23
C TYR A 72 -2.92 -4.66 15.58
N GLU A 73 -3.59 -4.50 16.71
CA GLU A 73 -4.57 -5.48 17.16
C GLU A 73 -5.97 -5.01 16.75
N ALA A 74 -6.66 -5.85 15.99
CA ALA A 74 -8.05 -5.63 15.64
C ALA A 74 -8.92 -6.52 16.55
N LYS A 75 -9.96 -5.92 17.11
CA LYS A 75 -10.84 -6.61 18.06
C LYS A 75 -12.26 -6.63 17.52
N TRP A 76 -12.84 -7.83 17.44
CA TRP A 76 -14.23 -8.01 17.05
C TRP A 76 -14.93 -8.86 18.13
N GLY A 77 -15.71 -8.18 18.97
CA GLY A 77 -16.25 -8.82 20.15
C GLY A 77 -15.11 -9.25 21.08
N GLU A 78 -15.02 -10.53 21.37
CA GLU A 78 -13.96 -11.10 22.19
C GLU A 78 -12.79 -11.64 21.36
N VAL A 79 -12.94 -11.66 20.03
CA VAL A 79 -11.90 -12.16 19.14
C VAL A 79 -10.88 -11.06 18.89
N ARG A 80 -9.60 -11.37 19.07
CA ARG A 80 -8.49 -10.48 18.81
C ARG A 80 -7.66 -11.04 17.67
N ARG A 81 -7.32 -10.20 16.72
CA ARG A 81 -6.45 -10.58 15.60
C ARG A 81 -5.33 -9.60 15.45
N LEU A 82 -4.14 -10.14 15.25
CA LEU A 82 -2.99 -9.34 14.86
C LEU A 82 -3.10 -9.05 13.37
N LYS A 83 -3.11 -7.78 13.02
CA LYS A 83 -3.16 -7.31 11.64
C LYS A 83 -1.95 -6.46 11.33
N PHE A 84 -1.67 -6.30 10.05
CA PHE A 84 -0.49 -5.58 9.57
C PHE A 84 -0.90 -4.44 8.68
N SER A 85 -0.16 -3.35 8.74
CA SER A 85 -0.38 -2.19 7.90
C SER A 85 0.92 -1.46 7.65
N LEU A 86 0.84 -0.44 6.81
CA LEU A 86 1.97 0.41 6.48
C LEU A 86 1.82 1.75 7.21
N ASN A 87 2.89 2.22 7.81
CA ASN A 87 2.91 3.54 8.43
C ASN A 87 4.29 4.19 8.30
N GLY A 88 4.41 5.41 8.82
CA GLY A 88 5.65 6.17 8.67
C GLY A 88 6.01 6.39 7.20
N CYS A 89 5.01 6.65 6.38
CA CYS A 89 5.19 6.77 4.94
C CYS A 89 5.89 8.06 4.56
N ASN A 90 6.88 7.96 3.68
CA ASN A 90 7.59 9.13 3.17
C ASN A 90 8.22 8.81 1.79
N ASN A 91 8.94 9.80 1.25
CA ASN A 91 9.62 9.69 -0.04
C ASN A 91 8.64 9.33 -1.16
N PHE A 92 7.54 10.07 -1.23
CA PHE A 92 6.49 9.84 -2.22
C PHE A 92 6.93 10.24 -3.61
N SER A 93 6.56 9.42 -4.59
CA SER A 93 6.82 9.68 -6.00
C SER A 93 5.64 9.20 -6.83
N ARG A 94 5.25 10.00 -7.82
CA ARG A 94 4.23 9.54 -8.76
C ARG A 94 4.90 8.72 -9.85
N GLU A 95 4.45 7.48 -10.00
CA GLU A 95 4.95 6.59 -11.05
C GLU A 95 4.25 6.86 -12.37
N CYS A 96 2.92 7.04 -12.34
CA CYS A 96 2.15 7.39 -13.52
C CYS A 96 0.77 7.93 -13.13
N ARG A 97 0.12 8.60 -14.08
CA ARG A 97 -1.28 9.04 -13.96
C ARG A 97 -2.23 7.86 -14.15
N GLY A 98 -3.46 8.01 -13.65
CA GLY A 98 -4.46 6.95 -13.72
C GLY A 98 -4.68 6.39 -15.12
N ILE A 99 -4.66 7.24 -16.13
CA ILE A 99 -4.84 6.82 -17.51
C ILE A 99 -3.72 5.88 -17.99
N ASP A 100 -2.56 5.93 -17.38
CA ASP A 100 -1.38 5.16 -17.78
C ASP A 100 -1.14 3.93 -16.92
N VAL A 101 -1.99 3.67 -15.92
CA VAL A 101 -1.76 2.60 -14.94
C VAL A 101 -1.69 1.23 -15.61
N VAL A 102 -2.54 0.98 -16.61
CA VAL A 102 -2.53 -0.33 -17.29
C VAL A 102 -1.18 -0.58 -17.94
N SER A 103 -0.67 0.39 -18.70
CA SER A 103 0.65 0.28 -19.33
C SER A 103 1.75 0.16 -18.29
N TRP A 104 1.65 0.94 -17.21
CA TRP A 104 2.63 0.87 -16.13
C TRP A 104 2.65 -0.53 -15.49
N ASN A 105 1.48 -1.10 -15.22
CA ASN A 105 1.37 -2.44 -14.65
C ASN A 105 1.99 -3.51 -15.56
N LEU A 106 1.77 -3.39 -16.87
CA LEU A 106 2.36 -4.31 -17.83
C LEU A 106 3.89 -4.20 -17.83
N ASN A 107 4.41 -2.98 -17.80
CA ASN A 107 5.86 -2.75 -17.79
C ASN A 107 6.51 -3.23 -16.52
N LYS A 108 5.88 -2.99 -15.38
CA LYS A 108 6.39 -3.43 -14.07
C LYS A 108 6.10 -4.90 -13.79
N LYS A 109 5.22 -5.51 -14.58
CA LYS A 109 4.87 -6.94 -14.41
C LYS A 109 4.45 -7.23 -12.97
N LEU A 110 3.43 -6.51 -12.49
CA LEU A 110 2.90 -6.76 -11.15
C LEU A 110 2.54 -8.24 -11.00
N LYS A 111 2.96 -8.82 -9.89
CA LYS A 111 2.83 -10.25 -9.66
C LYS A 111 2.00 -10.50 -8.41
N THR A 112 1.29 -11.61 -8.45
CA THR A 112 0.60 -12.11 -7.26
C THR A 112 1.54 -13.08 -6.56
N ALA A 113 1.74 -12.87 -5.26
CA ALA A 113 2.53 -13.79 -4.45
C ALA A 113 1.80 -15.14 -4.39
N ALA A 114 2.51 -16.19 -4.69
CA ALA A 114 1.93 -17.54 -4.69
C ALA A 114 1.74 -18.07 -3.27
#